data_c06111df5837cf2e035315d1d5e381a9
#
_entry.id   c06111df5837cf2e035315d1d5e381a9
#
_cell.length_a   1.000
_cell.length_b   1.000
_cell.length_c   1.000
_cell.angle_alpha   90.00
_cell.angle_beta   90.00
_cell.angle_gamma   90.00
#
_symmetry.space_group_name_H-M   'P 1'
#
loop_
_entity.id
_entity.type
_entity.pdbx_description
1 polymer ?
#
loop_
_entity_poly.entity_id
_entity_poly.type
_entity_poly.pdbx_seq_one_letter_code
_entity_poly.pdbx_strand_id
1 'polypeptide(L)'
;MNLSVEIGKLRLKNPVMAASGTFGYGEEYSAFFDVGKLGAIVMKGISLKPMEGNPPPRIVETPCGMLNSIGLQNVGLKKFLSEKLPYIKKFDTRVIANILGVTDGEYVRLAGSLDGAVDGIEINVSCPNVKKGGVHFGSDVKLLGRLIKKIRGAVRDSTLIVKLS
;
A
#
# COMPACT_ATOMS: atom_id res chain seq x y z
N MET A 1 -8.05 -18.63 -22.37
CA MET A 1 -8.71 -18.74 -21.02
C MET A 1 -8.87 -17.35 -20.49
N ASN A 2 -10.04 -16.94 -20.01
CA ASN A 2 -10.24 -15.64 -19.36
C ASN A 2 -9.87 -15.77 -17.87
N LEU A 3 -8.84 -15.03 -17.43
CA LEU A 3 -8.37 -15.03 -16.04
C LEU A 3 -8.78 -13.77 -15.28
N SER A 4 -9.63 -12.92 -15.89
CA SER A 4 -10.05 -11.66 -15.26
C SER A 4 -10.85 -11.91 -13.98
N VAL A 5 -10.61 -11.08 -12.96
CA VAL A 5 -11.33 -11.11 -11.67
C VAL A 5 -11.77 -9.70 -11.30
N GLU A 6 -12.79 -9.60 -10.46
CA GLU A 6 -13.31 -8.32 -9.97
C GLU A 6 -13.25 -8.29 -8.44
N ILE A 7 -12.75 -7.18 -7.90
CA ILE A 7 -12.69 -6.89 -6.46
C ILE A 7 -13.39 -5.54 -6.24
N GLY A 8 -14.66 -5.57 -5.89
CA GLY A 8 -15.49 -4.37 -5.85
C GLY A 8 -15.56 -3.72 -7.24
N LYS A 9 -15.08 -2.47 -7.36
CA LYS A 9 -15.01 -1.76 -8.64
C LYS A 9 -13.72 -2.07 -9.44
N LEU A 10 -12.76 -2.73 -8.82
CA LEU A 10 -11.45 -3.01 -9.40
C LEU A 10 -11.51 -4.26 -10.26
N ARG A 11 -11.30 -4.09 -11.57
CA ARG A 11 -11.18 -5.20 -12.52
C ARG A 11 -9.72 -5.47 -12.83
N LEU A 12 -9.30 -6.70 -12.57
CA LEU A 12 -7.96 -7.22 -12.82
C LEU A 12 -7.98 -8.14 -14.03
N LYS A 13 -6.96 -8.09 -14.88
CA LYS A 13 -6.83 -8.99 -16.03
C LYS A 13 -6.49 -10.44 -15.65
N ASN A 14 -5.91 -10.63 -14.48
CA ASN A 14 -5.65 -11.93 -13.85
C ASN A 14 -5.58 -11.77 -12.32
N PRO A 15 -5.68 -12.84 -11.52
CA PRO A 15 -5.70 -12.76 -10.05
C PRO A 15 -4.33 -12.57 -9.39
N VAL A 16 -3.24 -12.48 -10.16
CA VAL A 16 -1.88 -12.40 -9.59
C VAL A 16 -1.57 -10.95 -9.20
N MET A 17 -1.28 -10.74 -7.93
CA MET A 17 -0.91 -9.42 -7.40
C MET A 17 0.39 -9.50 -6.60
N ALA A 18 1.26 -8.49 -6.75
CA ALA A 18 2.38 -8.31 -5.85
C ALA A 18 1.93 -7.60 -4.57
N ALA A 19 2.23 -8.18 -3.41
CA ALA A 19 1.83 -7.65 -2.11
C ALA A 19 2.67 -6.43 -1.69
N SER A 20 2.08 -5.53 -0.89
CA SER A 20 2.81 -4.39 -0.32
C SER A 20 4.00 -4.83 0.53
N GLY A 21 5.09 -4.08 0.43
CA GLY A 21 6.33 -4.37 1.16
C GLY A 21 7.23 -5.43 0.54
N THR A 22 6.78 -6.14 -0.50
CA THR A 22 7.57 -7.18 -1.18
C THR A 22 8.08 -6.75 -2.55
N PHE A 23 7.49 -5.71 -3.15
CA PHE A 23 7.73 -5.33 -4.54
C PHE A 23 8.11 -3.84 -4.73
N GLY A 24 8.47 -3.16 -3.64
CA GLY A 24 8.87 -1.76 -3.67
C GLY A 24 7.81 -0.84 -4.33
N TYR A 25 8.26 -0.01 -5.25
CA TYR A 25 7.40 0.80 -6.11
C TYR A 25 7.33 0.28 -7.56
N GLY A 26 7.82 -0.94 -7.79
CA GLY A 26 7.84 -1.60 -9.10
C GLY A 26 9.07 -1.29 -9.95
N GLU A 27 9.76 -0.16 -9.72
CA GLU A 27 10.98 0.20 -10.44
C GLU A 27 12.08 -0.84 -10.24
N GLU A 28 12.21 -1.32 -9.01
CA GLU A 28 13.24 -2.25 -8.56
C GLU A 28 13.19 -3.60 -9.30
N TYR A 29 12.00 -3.98 -9.72
CA TYR A 29 11.75 -5.29 -10.35
C TYR A 29 11.52 -5.22 -11.86
N SER A 30 11.24 -4.05 -12.40
CA SER A 30 10.95 -3.86 -13.82
C SER A 30 12.13 -4.22 -14.75
N ALA A 31 13.36 -4.23 -14.22
CA ALA A 31 14.53 -4.66 -14.95
C ALA A 31 14.64 -6.20 -15.09
N PHE A 32 13.93 -6.95 -14.23
CA PHE A 32 14.02 -8.42 -14.18
C PHE A 32 12.83 -9.11 -14.82
N PHE A 33 11.68 -8.41 -14.85
CA PHE A 33 10.48 -9.00 -15.41
C PHE A 33 9.47 -7.91 -15.81
N ASP A 34 8.60 -8.24 -16.77
CA ASP A 34 7.54 -7.33 -17.21
C ASP A 34 6.44 -7.22 -16.15
N VAL A 35 6.47 -6.12 -15.39
CA VAL A 35 5.49 -5.78 -14.34
C VAL A 35 4.07 -5.73 -14.90
N GLY A 36 3.92 -5.40 -16.19
CA GLY A 36 2.65 -5.40 -16.90
C GLY A 36 1.95 -6.76 -16.96
N LYS A 37 2.63 -7.88 -16.65
CA LYS A 37 2.01 -9.21 -16.57
C LYS A 37 1.16 -9.42 -15.31
N LEU A 38 1.37 -8.60 -14.27
CA LEU A 38 0.57 -8.66 -13.04
C LEU A 38 -0.83 -8.09 -13.26
N GLY A 39 -1.82 -8.66 -12.60
CA GLY A 39 -3.18 -8.11 -12.50
C GLY A 39 -3.19 -6.81 -11.70
N ALA A 40 -2.41 -6.75 -10.61
CA ALA A 40 -2.17 -5.53 -9.86
C ALA A 40 -0.82 -5.55 -9.14
N ILE A 41 -0.35 -4.35 -8.77
CA ILE A 41 0.75 -4.15 -7.84
C ILE A 41 0.26 -3.34 -6.65
N VAL A 42 0.44 -3.88 -5.43
CA VAL A 42 0.24 -3.12 -4.20
C VAL A 42 1.57 -2.47 -3.84
N MET A 43 1.60 -1.15 -3.97
CA MET A 43 2.79 -0.34 -3.77
C MET A 43 3.27 -0.39 -2.32
N LYS A 44 4.57 -0.13 -2.11
CA LYS A 44 5.13 0.06 -0.77
C LYS A 44 4.34 1.11 0.00
N GLY A 45 4.12 0.85 1.29
CA GLY A 45 3.33 1.73 2.16
C GLY A 45 3.79 3.18 2.12
N ILE A 46 2.84 4.10 2.09
CA ILE A 46 3.04 5.54 1.92
C ILE A 46 2.44 6.26 3.13
N SER A 47 3.21 7.19 3.71
CA SER A 47 2.75 8.16 4.71
C SER A 47 2.68 9.57 4.12
N LEU A 48 2.08 10.53 4.84
CA LEU A 48 2.00 11.93 4.37
C LEU A 48 3.39 12.53 4.14
N LYS A 49 4.31 12.30 5.09
CA LYS A 49 5.71 12.73 5.02
C LYS A 49 6.60 11.52 4.75
N PRO A 50 7.79 11.69 4.16
CA PRO A 50 8.77 10.63 4.06
C PRO A 50 9.14 10.06 5.43
N MET A 51 9.49 8.76 5.46
CA MET A 51 10.04 8.09 6.65
C MET A 51 11.36 7.42 6.30
N GLU A 52 12.39 7.69 7.08
CA GLU A 52 13.73 7.12 6.89
C GLU A 52 13.79 5.62 7.24
N GLY A 53 12.87 5.16 8.10
CA GLY A 53 12.90 3.81 8.66
C GLY A 53 13.95 3.66 9.77
N ASN A 54 14.23 2.40 10.12
CA ASN A 54 15.24 2.10 11.14
C ASN A 54 16.66 2.16 10.54
N PRO A 55 17.68 2.48 11.36
CA PRO A 55 19.08 2.40 10.93
C PRO A 55 19.50 0.95 10.63
N PRO A 56 20.46 0.75 9.70
CA PRO A 56 21.10 -0.55 9.50
C PRO A 56 21.92 -1.01 10.74
N PRO A 57 22.08 -2.36 10.91
CA PRO A 57 21.51 -3.45 10.11
C PRO A 57 20.03 -3.67 10.44
N ARG A 58 19.21 -3.82 9.41
CA ARG A 58 17.75 -3.98 9.55
C ARG A 58 17.17 -5.15 8.76
N ILE A 59 18.05 -5.95 8.23
CA ILE A 59 17.75 -7.25 7.58
C ILE A 59 18.82 -8.23 8.03
N VAL A 60 18.40 -9.45 8.37
CA VAL A 60 19.30 -10.56 8.70
C VAL A 60 18.73 -11.87 8.16
N GLU A 61 19.56 -12.62 7.48
CA GLU A 61 19.23 -13.96 7.03
C GLU A 61 19.25 -14.96 8.17
N THR A 62 18.39 -15.96 8.09
CA THR A 62 18.31 -17.09 9.01
C THR A 62 18.32 -18.39 8.20
N PRO A 63 18.58 -19.57 8.81
CA PRO A 63 18.60 -20.84 8.07
C PRO A 63 17.33 -21.15 7.26
N CYS A 64 16.19 -20.62 7.66
CA CYS A 64 14.89 -20.89 7.02
C CYS A 64 14.20 -19.64 6.46
N GLY A 65 14.87 -18.47 6.41
CA GLY A 65 14.22 -17.27 5.91
C GLY A 65 14.98 -15.99 6.24
N MET A 66 14.25 -14.92 6.50
CA MET A 66 14.82 -13.60 6.73
C MET A 66 14.01 -12.86 7.80
N LEU A 67 14.69 -12.21 8.73
CA LEU A 67 14.10 -11.26 9.67
C LEU A 67 14.35 -9.83 9.17
N ASN A 68 13.39 -8.95 9.36
CA ASN A 68 13.57 -7.55 9.01
C ASN A 68 12.98 -6.60 10.07
N SER A 69 13.56 -5.41 10.11
CA SER A 69 13.10 -4.27 10.92
C SER A 69 13.23 -2.99 10.10
N ILE A 70 12.59 -2.95 8.93
CA ILE A 70 12.71 -1.84 7.97
C ILE A 70 12.22 -0.50 8.56
N GLY A 71 11.21 -0.53 9.44
CA GLY A 71 10.70 0.69 10.10
C GLY A 71 9.87 1.58 9.18
N LEU A 72 9.10 1.00 8.26
CA LEU A 72 8.17 1.71 7.38
C LEU A 72 8.82 2.76 6.47
N GLN A 73 10.10 2.63 6.14
CA GLN A 73 10.78 3.51 5.19
C GLN A 73 9.93 3.73 3.93
N ASN A 74 9.69 4.99 3.58
CA ASN A 74 8.91 5.34 2.39
C ASN A 74 9.19 6.77 1.93
N VAL A 75 8.84 7.07 0.69
CA VAL A 75 9.12 8.36 0.05
C VAL A 75 8.13 9.48 0.38
N GLY A 76 7.04 9.16 1.08
CA GLY A 76 5.94 10.09 1.36
C GLY A 76 5.04 10.37 0.15
N LEU A 77 3.87 10.95 0.43
CA LEU A 77 2.82 11.18 -0.56
C LEU A 77 3.30 12.03 -1.75
N LYS A 78 4.01 13.16 -1.48
CA LYS A 78 4.42 14.10 -2.53
C LYS A 78 5.29 13.40 -3.59
N LYS A 79 6.35 12.73 -3.16
CA LYS A 79 7.28 12.05 -4.07
C LYS A 79 6.64 10.83 -4.73
N PHE A 80 5.75 10.15 -4.04
CA PHE A 80 4.97 9.07 -4.63
C PHE A 80 4.16 9.57 -5.83
N LEU A 81 3.40 10.66 -5.68
CA LEU A 81 2.55 11.21 -6.74
C LEU A 81 3.37 11.79 -7.91
N SER A 82 4.52 12.44 -7.62
CA SER A 82 5.32 13.11 -8.66
C SER A 82 6.27 12.19 -9.42
N GLU A 83 6.71 11.08 -8.83
CA GLU A 83 7.74 10.22 -9.42
C GLU A 83 7.29 8.76 -9.56
N LYS A 84 6.87 8.12 -8.43
CA LYS A 84 6.62 6.68 -8.40
C LYS A 84 5.36 6.27 -9.14
N LEU A 85 4.28 7.01 -8.93
CA LEU A 85 3.00 6.74 -9.60
C LEU A 85 3.08 6.94 -11.12
N PRO A 86 3.66 8.02 -11.67
CA PRO A 86 3.83 8.16 -13.11
C PRO A 86 4.70 7.07 -13.74
N TYR A 87 5.69 6.55 -13.00
CA TYR A 87 6.52 5.44 -13.48
C TYR A 87 5.71 4.16 -13.64
N ILE A 88 5.03 3.72 -12.58
CA ILE A 88 4.30 2.44 -12.60
C ILE A 88 3.10 2.47 -13.55
N LYS A 89 2.50 3.63 -13.77
CA LYS A 89 1.40 3.81 -14.73
C LYS A 89 1.79 3.62 -16.21
N LYS A 90 3.07 3.47 -16.52
CA LYS A 90 3.52 3.10 -17.87
C LYS A 90 3.25 1.62 -18.20
N PHE A 91 3.01 0.79 -17.18
CA PHE A 91 2.77 -0.63 -17.34
C PHE A 91 1.27 -0.94 -17.33
N ASP A 92 0.87 -1.96 -18.09
CA ASP A 92 -0.51 -2.47 -18.09
C ASP A 92 -0.78 -3.32 -16.84
N THR A 93 -0.85 -2.67 -15.68
CA THR A 93 -1.19 -3.30 -14.39
C THR A 93 -2.03 -2.34 -13.56
N ARG A 94 -2.86 -2.85 -12.66
CA ARG A 94 -3.61 -2.01 -11.73
C ARG A 94 -2.73 -1.59 -10.57
N VAL A 95 -2.86 -0.33 -10.17
CA VAL A 95 -2.05 0.26 -9.10
C VAL A 95 -2.88 0.42 -7.84
N ILE A 96 -2.44 -0.25 -6.77
CA ILE A 96 -3.06 -0.16 -5.44
C ILE A 96 -2.06 0.54 -4.51
N ALA A 97 -2.43 1.70 -3.98
CA ALA A 97 -1.60 2.41 -3.01
C ALA A 97 -1.85 1.87 -1.61
N ASN A 98 -0.81 1.32 -0.96
CA ASN A 98 -0.87 0.98 0.46
C ASN A 98 -0.62 2.25 1.27
N ILE A 99 -1.52 2.59 2.20
CA ILE A 99 -1.42 3.79 3.02
C ILE A 99 -1.27 3.45 4.50
N LEU A 100 -0.47 4.26 5.19
CA LEU A 100 -0.27 4.16 6.62
C LEU A 100 -0.27 5.55 7.27
N GLY A 101 -0.83 5.65 8.46
CA GLY A 101 -0.92 6.88 9.23
C GLY A 101 -0.86 6.61 10.73
N VAL A 102 -0.60 7.65 11.50
CA VAL A 102 -0.62 7.63 12.97
C VAL A 102 -1.97 8.05 13.51
N THR A 103 -2.69 8.88 12.77
CA THR A 103 -4.00 9.42 13.14
C THR A 103 -5.05 9.18 12.06
N ASP A 104 -6.33 9.20 12.43
CA ASP A 104 -7.45 9.14 11.49
C ASP A 104 -7.34 10.21 10.40
N GLY A 105 -6.95 11.43 10.79
CA GLY A 105 -6.81 12.56 9.87
C GLY A 105 -5.73 12.33 8.81
N GLU A 106 -4.64 11.66 9.15
CA GLU A 106 -3.59 11.29 8.19
C GLU A 106 -4.10 10.27 7.18
N TYR A 107 -4.80 9.22 7.63
CA TYR A 107 -5.41 8.24 6.73
C TYR A 107 -6.42 8.87 5.78
N VAL A 108 -7.31 9.74 6.30
CA VAL A 108 -8.33 10.42 5.49
C VAL A 108 -7.67 11.34 4.45
N ARG A 109 -6.64 12.10 4.83
CA ARG A 109 -5.90 12.98 3.90
C ARG A 109 -5.17 12.19 2.82
N LEU A 110 -4.48 11.09 3.20
CA LEU A 110 -3.80 10.20 2.25
C LEU A 110 -4.81 9.62 1.24
N ALA A 111 -5.88 9.03 1.75
CA ALA A 111 -6.90 8.41 0.92
C ALA A 111 -7.56 9.40 -0.03
N GLY A 112 -7.95 10.57 0.44
CA GLY A 112 -8.54 11.62 -0.40
C GLY A 112 -7.57 12.18 -1.45
N SER A 113 -6.27 12.26 -1.14
CA SER A 113 -5.26 12.71 -2.11
C SER A 113 -4.94 11.68 -3.18
N LEU A 114 -5.24 10.41 -2.94
CA LEU A 114 -4.98 9.29 -3.85
C LEU A 114 -6.23 8.86 -4.62
N ASP A 115 -7.43 9.31 -4.19
CA ASP A 115 -8.69 8.95 -4.82
C ASP A 115 -8.73 9.40 -6.29
N GLY A 116 -9.10 8.50 -7.20
CA GLY A 116 -9.05 8.72 -8.64
C GLY A 116 -7.63 8.75 -9.25
N ALA A 117 -6.58 8.90 -8.44
CA ALA A 117 -5.21 8.82 -8.92
C ALA A 117 -4.71 7.37 -9.04
N VAL A 118 -5.22 6.46 -8.22
CA VAL A 118 -4.91 5.02 -8.21
C VAL A 118 -6.18 4.18 -8.35
N ASP A 119 -6.03 2.92 -8.78
CA ASP A 119 -7.18 2.01 -8.97
C ASP A 119 -7.75 1.51 -7.61
N GLY A 120 -6.89 1.37 -6.62
CA GLY A 120 -7.27 0.94 -5.27
C GLY A 120 -6.42 1.59 -4.18
N ILE A 121 -6.97 1.64 -2.97
CA ILE A 121 -6.30 2.12 -1.76
C ILE A 121 -6.37 1.03 -0.70
N GLU A 122 -5.22 0.48 -0.33
CA GLU A 122 -5.07 -0.52 0.73
C GLU A 122 -4.74 0.18 2.04
N ILE A 123 -5.67 0.11 2.99
CA ILE A 123 -5.51 0.69 4.34
C ILE A 123 -4.73 -0.30 5.20
N ASN A 124 -3.50 0.06 5.57
CA ASN A 124 -2.65 -0.78 6.41
C ASN A 124 -2.90 -0.50 7.90
N VAL A 125 -3.63 -1.38 8.55
CA VAL A 125 -3.89 -1.35 10.00
C VAL A 125 -3.18 -2.49 10.75
N SER A 126 -2.31 -3.24 10.08
CA SER A 126 -1.64 -4.43 10.63
C SER A 126 -0.19 -4.18 11.08
N CYS A 127 0.34 -2.97 10.93
CA CYS A 127 1.77 -2.74 11.17
C CYS A 127 2.12 -2.67 12.66
N PRO A 128 2.90 -3.64 13.21
CA PRO A 128 3.28 -3.68 14.63
C PRO A 128 4.37 -2.66 15.00
N ASN A 129 5.05 -2.10 13.99
CA ASN A 129 6.27 -1.31 14.17
C ASN A 129 6.03 0.17 14.52
N VAL A 130 4.81 0.54 14.91
CA VAL A 130 4.46 1.91 15.30
C VAL A 130 3.80 1.88 16.67
N LYS A 131 4.44 2.47 17.68
CA LYS A 131 3.89 2.59 19.04
C LYS A 131 2.54 3.34 19.11
N LYS A 132 2.20 4.09 18.05
CA LYS A 132 0.90 4.77 17.87
C LYS A 132 0.54 4.65 16.40
N GLY A 133 -0.62 4.08 16.05
CA GLY A 133 -1.09 3.92 14.66
C GLY A 133 -1.50 2.48 14.32
N GLY A 134 -1.08 1.92 13.22
CA GLY A 134 -1.49 0.67 12.62
C GLY A 134 -2.12 -0.42 13.50
N VAL A 135 -1.33 -1.08 14.37
CA VAL A 135 -1.85 -2.16 15.24
C VAL A 135 -2.95 -1.69 16.20
N HIS A 136 -2.88 -0.44 16.70
CA HIS A 136 -3.91 0.10 17.56
C HIS A 136 -5.27 0.18 16.87
N PHE A 137 -5.28 0.55 15.58
CA PHE A 137 -6.52 0.55 14.79
C PHE A 137 -6.99 -0.87 14.44
N GLY A 138 -6.08 -1.78 14.14
CA GLY A 138 -6.40 -3.16 13.74
C GLY A 138 -6.90 -4.05 14.87
N SER A 139 -6.53 -3.75 16.13
CA SER A 139 -6.89 -4.56 17.30
C SER A 139 -8.25 -4.19 17.94
N ASP A 140 -8.81 -3.02 17.60
CA ASP A 140 -10.11 -2.56 18.12
C ASP A 140 -11.12 -2.42 16.97
N VAL A 141 -12.09 -3.32 16.92
CA VAL A 141 -13.13 -3.38 15.87
C VAL A 141 -13.94 -2.07 15.79
N LYS A 142 -14.25 -1.43 16.93
CA LYS A 142 -15.02 -0.18 16.95
C LYS A 142 -14.18 0.99 16.43
N LEU A 143 -12.91 1.03 16.78
CA LEU A 143 -11.98 2.04 16.31
C LEU A 143 -11.73 1.88 14.82
N LEU A 144 -11.48 0.67 14.36
CA LEU A 144 -11.34 0.33 12.95
C LEU A 144 -12.57 0.73 12.14
N GLY A 145 -13.76 0.35 12.59
CA GLY A 145 -15.01 0.70 11.92
C GLY A 145 -15.21 2.22 11.76
N ARG A 146 -14.86 3.01 12.80
CA ARG A 146 -14.90 4.47 12.72
C ARG A 146 -13.88 5.03 11.71
N LEU A 147 -12.66 4.50 11.70
CA LEU A 147 -11.61 4.89 10.74
C LEU A 147 -12.07 4.62 9.31
N ILE A 148 -12.53 3.40 9.02
CA ILE A 148 -12.98 3.00 7.68
C ILE A 148 -14.15 3.87 7.21
N LYS A 149 -15.11 4.17 8.08
CA LYS A 149 -16.23 5.07 7.76
C LYS A 149 -15.76 6.48 7.38
N LYS A 150 -14.77 7.03 8.10
CA LYS A 150 -14.18 8.34 7.78
C LYS A 150 -13.47 8.30 6.42
N ILE A 151 -12.64 7.28 6.17
CA ILE A 151 -11.92 7.11 4.91
C ILE A 151 -12.90 6.92 3.76
N ARG A 152 -13.95 6.11 3.94
CA ARG A 152 -14.98 5.90 2.91
C ARG A 152 -15.67 7.21 2.51
N GLY A 153 -15.83 8.14 3.44
CA GLY A 153 -16.38 9.49 3.15
C GLY A 153 -15.47 10.35 2.28
N ALA A 154 -14.18 10.08 2.26
CA ALA A 154 -13.18 10.82 1.48
C ALA A 154 -12.81 10.17 0.14
N VAL A 155 -13.25 8.91 -0.12
CA VAL A 155 -12.90 8.14 -1.31
C VAL A 155 -14.17 7.78 -2.07
N ARG A 156 -14.21 8.10 -3.38
CA ARG A 156 -15.37 7.86 -4.25
C ARG A 156 -15.04 6.94 -5.43
N ASP A 157 -13.88 7.14 -6.03
CA ASP A 157 -13.51 6.53 -7.31
C ASP A 157 -12.67 5.25 -7.12
N SER A 158 -11.71 5.28 -6.22
CA SER A 158 -10.82 4.15 -5.95
C SER A 158 -11.50 3.05 -5.11
N THR A 159 -11.13 1.79 -5.36
CA THR A 159 -11.55 0.66 -4.51
C THR A 159 -10.83 0.71 -3.17
N LEU A 160 -11.58 0.62 -2.05
CA LEU A 160 -11.00 0.53 -0.71
C LEU A 160 -10.80 -0.94 -0.32
N ILE A 161 -9.59 -1.22 0.16
CA ILE A 161 -9.16 -2.53 0.66
C ILE A 161 -8.64 -2.32 2.09
N VAL A 162 -8.95 -3.22 3.01
CA VAL A 162 -8.42 -3.17 4.38
C VAL A 162 -7.51 -4.36 4.58
N LYS A 163 -6.23 -4.09 4.86
CA LYS A 163 -5.25 -5.13 5.18
C LYS A 163 -5.22 -5.35 6.69
N LEU A 164 -5.78 -6.47 7.11
CA LEU A 164 -5.81 -6.93 8.50
C LEU A 164 -4.56 -7.77 8.83
N SER A 165 -4.30 -7.99 10.15
CA SER A 165 -3.25 -8.89 10.65
C SER A 165 -3.78 -10.30 10.75
#